data_c398f0c9d36f3715d59c003b11ca2170
#
_entry.id   c398f0c9d36f3715d59c003b11ca2170
#
_cell.length_a   1.000
_cell.length_b   1.000
_cell.length_c   1.000
_cell.angle_alpha   90.00
_cell.angle_beta   90.00
_cell.angle_gamma   90.00
#
_symmetry.space_group_name_H-M   'P 1'
#
loop_
_entity.id
_entity.type
_entity.pdbx_description
1 polymer ?
#
loop_
_entity_poly.entity_id
_entity_poly.type
_entity_poly.pdbx_seq_one_letter_code
_entity_poly.pdbx_strand_id
1 'polypeptide(L)'
;MGQINLGRVVIGGLLAGLIINVSEFILNGVLLEAQMNAAMAALNKPPINPNMIMWFVLFGFGLGCMLVWTYAAIRPRFGAGVKTAICASSLVWGLSYLYPNLFMVIAGIFPTNLMVISTVWGLVEANVAGVAGAWAYTE
;
A
#
# COMPACT_ATOMS: atom_id res chain seq x y z
N MET A 1 14.28 -25.20 7.32
CA MET A 1 13.41 -24.05 7.00
C MET A 1 14.02 -22.81 7.63
N GLY A 2 14.40 -21.82 6.82
CA GLY A 2 14.92 -20.56 7.35
C GLY A 2 13.84 -19.81 8.14
N GLN A 3 14.19 -19.28 9.28
CA GLN A 3 13.31 -18.37 10.02
C GLN A 3 13.25 -17.03 9.31
N ILE A 4 12.07 -16.40 9.29
CA ILE A 4 11.94 -15.03 8.75
C ILE A 4 12.78 -14.07 9.60
N ASN A 5 13.69 -13.36 8.98
CA ASN A 5 14.50 -12.34 9.64
C ASN A 5 13.65 -11.07 9.86
N LEU A 6 13.03 -10.98 11.04
CA LEU A 6 12.14 -9.85 11.38
C LEU A 6 12.86 -8.49 11.35
N GLY A 7 14.14 -8.44 11.73
CA GLY A 7 14.91 -7.20 11.65
C GLY A 7 15.05 -6.71 10.20
N ARG A 8 15.29 -7.62 9.26
CA ARG A 8 15.36 -7.30 7.84
C ARG A 8 13.99 -6.99 7.24
N VAL A 9 12.92 -7.62 7.75
CA VAL A 9 11.54 -7.25 7.39
C VAL A 9 11.26 -5.80 7.77
N VAL A 10 11.66 -5.38 8.97
CA VAL A 10 11.48 -3.99 9.40
C VAL A 10 12.27 -3.02 8.52
N ILE A 11 13.53 -3.29 8.25
CA ILE A 11 14.37 -2.42 7.39
C ILE A 11 13.77 -2.31 5.99
N GLY A 12 13.49 -3.45 5.34
CA GLY A 12 12.86 -3.45 4.02
C GLY A 12 11.45 -2.85 4.02
N GLY A 13 10.70 -3.10 5.10
CA GLY A 13 9.36 -2.56 5.30
C GLY A 13 9.35 -1.03 5.48
N LEU A 14 10.32 -0.47 6.18
CA LEU A 14 10.47 0.99 6.30
C LEU A 14 10.82 1.63 4.96
N LEU A 15 11.68 1.00 4.16
CA LEU A 15 11.98 1.47 2.81
C LEU A 15 10.73 1.42 1.91
N ALA A 16 10.04 0.28 1.90
CA ALA A 16 8.78 0.13 1.15
C ALA A 16 7.71 1.12 1.64
N GLY A 17 7.58 1.29 2.95
CA GLY A 17 6.64 2.23 3.56
C GLY A 17 6.94 3.69 3.24
N LEU A 18 8.22 4.06 3.14
CA LEU A 18 8.61 5.40 2.69
C LEU A 18 8.15 5.66 1.25
N ILE A 19 8.36 4.70 0.36
CA ILE A 19 7.89 4.79 -1.04
C ILE A 19 6.37 4.92 -1.09
N ILE A 20 5.64 4.11 -0.33
CA ILE A 20 4.18 4.17 -0.24
C ILE A 20 3.73 5.55 0.25
N ASN A 21 4.29 6.06 1.33
CA ASN A 21 3.90 7.34 1.90
C ASN A 21 4.15 8.52 0.95
N VAL A 22 5.29 8.54 0.26
CA VAL A 22 5.58 9.55 -0.76
C VAL A 22 4.59 9.46 -1.93
N SER A 23 4.32 8.25 -2.41
CA SER A 23 3.40 7.98 -3.50
C SER A 23 1.96 8.37 -3.14
N GLU A 24 1.48 7.99 -1.96
CA GLU A 24 0.14 8.35 -1.47
C GLU A 24 -0.01 9.85 -1.23
N PHE A 25 1.04 10.52 -0.78
CA PHE A 25 1.04 11.99 -0.68
C PHE A 25 0.87 12.64 -2.06
N ILE A 26 1.57 12.16 -3.07
CA ILE A 26 1.45 12.67 -4.43
C ILE A 26 0.03 12.44 -4.96
N LEU A 27 -0.51 11.24 -4.81
CA LEU A 27 -1.84 10.91 -5.31
C LEU A 27 -2.93 11.70 -4.57
N ASN A 28 -3.00 11.56 -3.26
CA ASN A 28 -4.13 12.08 -2.47
C ASN A 28 -3.92 13.51 -1.98
N GLY A 29 -2.68 13.94 -1.77
CA GLY A 29 -2.36 15.28 -1.28
C GLY A 29 -2.14 16.32 -2.38
N VAL A 30 -1.91 15.88 -3.63
CA VAL A 30 -1.65 16.81 -4.75
C VAL A 30 -2.63 16.56 -5.89
N LEU A 31 -2.74 15.33 -6.40
CA LEU A 31 -3.51 15.05 -7.62
C LEU A 31 -5.02 14.96 -7.37
N LEU A 32 -5.43 14.34 -6.27
CA LEU A 32 -6.84 14.03 -5.97
C LEU A 32 -7.37 14.77 -4.74
N GLU A 33 -6.65 15.73 -4.17
CA GLU A 33 -7.04 16.42 -2.93
C GLU A 33 -8.45 17.00 -3.01
N ALA A 34 -8.76 17.74 -4.07
CA ALA A 34 -10.07 18.37 -4.25
C ALA A 34 -11.21 17.35 -4.38
N GLN A 35 -10.97 16.27 -5.15
CA GLN A 35 -11.96 15.22 -5.36
C GLN A 35 -12.19 14.39 -4.08
N MET A 36 -11.14 14.12 -3.31
CA MET A 36 -11.25 13.40 -2.04
C MET A 36 -11.99 14.24 -1.00
N ASN A 37 -11.69 15.53 -0.89
CA ASN A 37 -12.40 16.43 0.01
C ASN A 37 -13.89 16.58 -0.38
N ALA A 38 -14.19 16.63 -1.68
CA ALA A 38 -15.57 16.65 -2.16
C ALA A 38 -16.32 15.35 -1.81
N ALA A 39 -15.66 14.21 -1.95
CA ALA A 39 -16.24 12.91 -1.57
C ALA A 39 -16.49 12.83 -0.05
N MET A 40 -15.58 13.33 0.77
CA MET A 40 -15.77 13.41 2.23
C MET A 40 -16.95 14.33 2.60
N ALA A 41 -17.05 15.50 1.95
CA ALA A 41 -18.16 16.43 2.15
C ALA A 41 -19.51 15.80 1.80
N ALA A 42 -19.59 15.01 0.72
CA ALA A 42 -20.79 14.28 0.35
C ALA A 42 -21.24 13.25 1.40
N LEU A 43 -20.32 12.78 2.23
CA LEU A 43 -20.58 11.88 3.36
C LEU A 43 -20.82 12.63 4.68
N ASN A 44 -20.93 13.96 4.66
CA ASN A 44 -21.00 14.82 5.84
C ASN A 44 -19.79 14.62 6.79
N LYS A 45 -18.60 14.38 6.24
CA LYS A 45 -17.36 14.23 6.99
C LYS A 45 -16.46 15.45 6.79
N PRO A 46 -15.63 15.80 7.79
CA PRO A 46 -14.67 16.89 7.65
C PRO A 46 -13.64 16.55 6.57
N PRO A 47 -12.97 17.57 5.98
CA PRO A 47 -11.86 17.34 5.05
C PRO A 47 -10.71 16.60 5.77
N ILE A 48 -9.84 15.99 4.97
CA ILE A 48 -8.65 15.31 5.49
C ILE A 48 -7.79 16.34 6.25
N ASN A 49 -7.42 15.98 7.45
CA ASN A 49 -6.71 16.84 8.39
C ASN A 49 -5.38 16.20 8.88
N PRO A 50 -4.48 16.96 9.52
CA PRO A 50 -3.18 16.46 9.96
C PRO A 50 -3.23 15.21 10.85
N ASN A 51 -4.25 15.07 11.70
CA ASN A 51 -4.39 13.88 12.56
C ASN A 51 -4.68 12.62 11.72
N MET A 52 -5.53 12.74 10.71
CA MET A 52 -5.79 11.64 9.78
C MET A 52 -4.53 11.28 8.98
N ILE A 53 -3.78 12.29 8.51
CA ILE A 53 -2.53 12.08 7.76
C ILE A 53 -1.51 11.31 8.60
N MET A 54 -1.39 11.61 9.89
CA MET A 54 -0.49 10.87 10.78
C MET A 54 -0.83 9.36 10.80
N TRP A 55 -2.11 9.02 10.91
CA TRP A 55 -2.54 7.62 10.86
C TRP A 55 -2.28 6.97 9.51
N PHE A 56 -2.51 7.69 8.42
CA PHE A 56 -2.23 7.18 7.06
C PHE A 56 -0.74 6.90 6.87
N VAL A 57 0.14 7.76 7.40
CA VAL A 57 1.60 7.54 7.38
C VAL A 57 1.98 6.26 8.16
N LEU A 58 1.42 6.06 9.34
CA LEU A 58 1.64 4.85 10.13
C LEU A 58 1.15 3.60 9.39
N PHE A 59 -0.03 3.66 8.76
CA PHE A 59 -0.56 2.56 7.95
C PHE A 59 0.30 2.29 6.71
N GLY A 60 0.85 3.32 6.09
CA GLY A 60 1.79 3.17 4.97
C GLY A 60 3.05 2.39 5.35
N PHE A 61 3.64 2.68 6.51
CA PHE A 61 4.75 1.89 7.05
C PHE A 61 4.33 0.47 7.42
N GLY A 62 3.17 0.30 8.02
CA GLY A 62 2.60 -1.02 8.31
C GLY A 62 2.41 -1.85 7.03
N LEU A 63 1.88 -1.25 5.98
CA LEU A 63 1.70 -1.89 4.68
C LEU A 63 3.05 -2.27 4.07
N GLY A 64 4.06 -1.41 4.15
CA GLY A 64 5.42 -1.72 3.72
C GLY A 64 6.01 -2.94 4.43
N CYS A 65 5.80 -3.05 5.74
CA CYS A 65 6.21 -4.22 6.51
C CYS A 65 5.46 -5.48 6.07
N MET A 66 4.15 -5.39 5.79
CA MET A 66 3.35 -6.51 5.28
C MET A 66 3.85 -6.99 3.91
N LEU A 67 4.20 -6.08 3.01
CA LEU A 67 4.78 -6.43 1.70
C LEU A 67 6.04 -7.27 1.85
N VAL A 68 6.98 -6.79 2.66
CA VAL A 68 8.28 -7.47 2.83
C VAL A 68 8.14 -8.74 3.66
N TRP A 69 7.27 -8.77 4.67
CA TRP A 69 6.99 -9.99 5.41
C TRP A 69 6.36 -11.07 4.51
N THR A 70 5.40 -10.69 3.66
CA THR A 70 4.79 -11.62 2.71
C THR A 70 5.83 -12.16 1.72
N TYR A 71 6.70 -11.29 1.20
CA TYR A 71 7.83 -11.70 0.37
C TYR A 71 8.71 -12.73 1.09
N ALA A 72 9.13 -12.42 2.32
CA ALA A 72 9.96 -13.32 3.12
C ALA A 72 9.28 -14.67 3.37
N ALA A 73 7.97 -14.66 3.63
CA ALA A 73 7.19 -15.87 3.90
C ALA A 73 7.07 -16.81 2.68
N ILE A 74 6.92 -16.24 1.47
CA ILE A 74 6.77 -17.07 0.26
C ILE A 74 8.10 -17.38 -0.45
N ARG A 75 9.15 -16.64 -0.14
CA ARG A 75 10.49 -16.77 -0.73
C ARG A 75 11.06 -18.19 -0.69
N PRO A 76 10.92 -18.97 0.42
CA PRO A 76 11.44 -20.34 0.46
C PRO A 76 10.80 -21.27 -0.58
N ARG A 77 9.58 -20.96 -1.01
CA ARG A 77 8.83 -21.78 -1.97
C ARG A 77 8.97 -21.28 -3.41
N PHE A 78 9.02 -19.95 -3.61
CA PHE A 78 9.02 -19.31 -4.94
C PHE A 78 10.42 -18.88 -5.39
N GLY A 79 11.40 -18.94 -4.51
CA GLY A 79 12.76 -18.42 -4.75
C GLY A 79 12.89 -16.94 -4.44
N ALA A 80 14.13 -16.49 -4.30
CA ALA A 80 14.43 -15.07 -4.14
C ALA A 80 14.32 -14.32 -5.46
N GLY A 81 13.92 -13.05 -5.42
CA GLY A 81 14.01 -12.16 -6.59
C GLY A 81 12.74 -11.39 -6.88
N VAL A 82 12.79 -10.61 -7.96
CA VAL A 82 11.75 -9.65 -8.36
C VAL A 82 10.40 -10.33 -8.64
N LYS A 83 10.39 -11.51 -9.26
CA LYS A 83 9.14 -12.24 -9.53
C LYS A 83 8.38 -12.57 -8.26
N THR A 84 9.07 -13.04 -7.23
CA THR A 84 8.49 -13.35 -5.93
C THR A 84 8.03 -12.08 -5.21
N ALA A 85 8.80 -10.99 -5.32
CA ALA A 85 8.42 -9.70 -4.79
C ALA A 85 7.12 -9.18 -5.44
N ILE A 86 6.99 -9.25 -6.76
CA ILE A 86 5.77 -8.87 -7.48
C ILE A 86 4.59 -9.76 -7.07
N CYS A 87 4.79 -11.06 -6.92
CA CYS A 87 3.74 -11.98 -6.46
C CYS A 87 3.24 -11.60 -5.07
N ALA A 88 4.15 -11.37 -4.12
CA ALA A 88 3.83 -10.94 -2.76
C ALA A 88 3.09 -9.60 -2.75
N SER A 89 3.62 -8.63 -3.51
CA SER A 89 3.05 -7.28 -3.58
C SER A 89 1.68 -7.24 -4.22
N SER A 90 1.47 -8.02 -5.27
CA SER A 90 0.15 -8.11 -5.94
C SER A 90 -0.90 -8.76 -5.03
N LEU A 91 -0.51 -9.75 -4.21
CA LEU A 91 -1.41 -10.33 -3.22
C LEU A 91 -1.81 -9.29 -2.16
N VAL A 92 -0.83 -8.59 -1.58
CA VAL A 92 -1.09 -7.57 -0.57
C VAL A 92 -1.90 -6.41 -1.16
N TRP A 93 -1.58 -5.96 -2.38
CA TRP A 93 -2.37 -4.97 -3.10
C TRP A 93 -3.84 -5.42 -3.28
N GLY A 94 -4.07 -6.65 -3.69
CA GLY A 94 -5.43 -7.18 -3.86
C GLY A 94 -6.24 -7.07 -2.57
N LEU A 95 -5.64 -7.40 -1.44
CA LEU A 95 -6.29 -7.35 -0.13
C LEU A 95 -6.44 -5.92 0.42
N SER A 96 -5.49 -5.02 0.13
CA SER A 96 -5.44 -3.68 0.72
C SER A 96 -6.09 -2.59 -0.15
N TYR A 97 -6.12 -2.76 -1.46
CA TYR A 97 -6.67 -1.78 -2.40
C TYR A 97 -7.86 -2.34 -3.20
N LEU A 98 -7.68 -3.46 -3.89
CA LEU A 98 -8.71 -3.95 -4.80
C LEU A 98 -10.01 -4.30 -4.07
N TYR A 99 -9.95 -5.15 -3.06
CA TYR A 99 -11.16 -5.56 -2.32
C TYR A 99 -11.83 -4.41 -1.57
N PRO A 100 -11.13 -3.57 -0.78
CA PRO A 100 -11.76 -2.45 -0.11
C PRO A 100 -12.37 -1.44 -1.09
N ASN A 101 -11.69 -1.12 -2.18
CA ASN A 101 -12.18 -0.16 -3.16
C ASN A 101 -13.41 -0.71 -3.92
N LEU A 102 -13.42 -2.00 -4.25
CA LEU A 102 -14.62 -2.63 -4.81
C LEU A 102 -15.81 -2.54 -3.85
N PHE A 103 -15.59 -2.81 -2.57
CA PHE A 103 -16.63 -2.66 -1.57
C PHE A 103 -17.16 -1.22 -1.50
N MET A 104 -16.29 -0.22 -1.52
CA MET A 104 -16.66 1.20 -1.47
C MET A 104 -17.49 1.61 -2.69
N VAL A 105 -17.18 1.07 -3.87
CA VAL A 105 -17.93 1.32 -5.11
C VAL A 105 -19.32 0.65 -5.04
N ILE A 106 -19.35 -0.63 -4.68
CA ILE A 106 -20.61 -1.41 -4.59
C ILE A 106 -21.54 -0.81 -3.55
N ALA A 107 -21.01 -0.37 -2.42
CA ALA A 107 -21.77 0.29 -1.36
C ALA A 107 -22.19 1.74 -1.68
N GLY A 108 -21.71 2.30 -2.79
CA GLY A 108 -22.00 3.68 -3.18
C GLY A 108 -21.40 4.74 -2.23
N ILE A 109 -20.35 4.39 -1.49
CA ILE A 109 -19.73 5.27 -0.50
C ILE A 109 -18.81 6.28 -1.15
N PHE A 110 -17.97 5.82 -2.10
CA PHE A 110 -17.04 6.69 -2.84
C PHE A 110 -17.30 6.64 -4.35
N PRO A 111 -16.98 7.74 -5.07
CA PRO A 111 -17.10 7.78 -6.52
C PRO A 111 -16.25 6.71 -7.19
N THR A 112 -16.83 6.02 -8.17
CA THR A 112 -16.17 4.91 -8.91
C THR A 112 -14.84 5.32 -9.53
N ASN A 113 -14.78 6.52 -10.14
CA ASN A 113 -13.56 7.03 -10.77
C ASN A 113 -12.40 7.17 -9.77
N LEU A 114 -12.66 7.68 -8.56
CA LEU A 114 -11.63 7.80 -7.52
C LEU A 114 -11.14 6.43 -7.09
N MET A 115 -12.03 5.47 -6.92
CA MET A 115 -11.66 4.12 -6.50
C MET A 115 -10.88 3.37 -7.59
N VAL A 116 -11.22 3.57 -8.86
CA VAL A 116 -10.44 3.00 -9.98
C VAL A 116 -9.04 3.60 -10.04
N ILE A 117 -8.90 4.91 -9.94
CA ILE A 117 -7.59 5.57 -9.94
C ILE A 117 -6.75 5.08 -8.77
N SER A 118 -7.31 5.06 -7.56
CA SER A 118 -6.62 4.57 -6.36
C SER A 118 -6.19 3.10 -6.50
N THR A 119 -7.02 2.26 -7.07
CA THR A 119 -6.73 0.82 -7.25
C THR A 119 -5.59 0.61 -8.24
N VAL A 120 -5.63 1.26 -9.40
CA VAL A 120 -4.59 1.14 -10.44
C VAL A 120 -3.26 1.76 -9.96
N TRP A 121 -3.33 2.94 -9.35
CA TRP A 121 -2.15 3.57 -8.75
C TRP A 121 -1.52 2.69 -7.68
N GLY A 122 -2.34 2.14 -6.78
CA GLY A 122 -1.91 1.24 -5.71
C GLY A 122 -1.24 -0.04 -6.23
N LEU A 123 -1.64 -0.56 -7.41
CA LEU A 123 -0.98 -1.70 -8.02
C LEU A 123 0.48 -1.39 -8.39
N VAL A 124 0.70 -0.27 -9.05
CA VAL A 124 2.06 0.17 -9.42
C VAL A 124 2.88 0.48 -8.18
N GLU A 125 2.31 1.24 -7.26
CA GLU A 125 2.92 1.62 -5.99
C GLU A 125 3.36 0.40 -5.17
N ALA A 126 2.45 -0.54 -4.92
CA ALA A 126 2.74 -1.73 -4.12
C ALA A 126 3.84 -2.58 -4.75
N ASN A 127 3.86 -2.71 -6.07
CA ASN A 127 4.89 -3.48 -6.76
C ASN A 127 6.26 -2.78 -6.71
N VAL A 128 6.32 -1.47 -6.91
CA VAL A 128 7.56 -0.70 -6.79
C VAL A 128 8.09 -0.75 -5.35
N ALA A 129 7.23 -0.49 -4.37
CA ALA A 129 7.59 -0.52 -2.96
C ALA A 129 8.02 -1.93 -2.52
N GLY A 130 7.30 -2.95 -2.93
CA GLY A 130 7.59 -4.33 -2.58
C GLY A 130 8.90 -4.84 -3.18
N VAL A 131 9.21 -4.48 -4.42
CA VAL A 131 10.50 -4.83 -5.05
C VAL A 131 11.66 -4.13 -4.32
N ALA A 132 11.51 -2.84 -4.00
CA ALA A 132 12.53 -2.10 -3.25
C ALA A 132 12.73 -2.67 -1.83
N GLY A 133 11.65 -2.97 -1.13
CA GLY A 133 11.69 -3.59 0.19
C GLY A 133 12.30 -4.99 0.17
N ALA A 134 11.94 -5.80 -0.83
CA ALA A 134 12.50 -7.14 -1.02
C ALA A 134 14.00 -7.09 -1.34
N TRP A 135 14.46 -6.09 -2.08
CA TRP A 135 15.88 -5.87 -2.33
C TRP A 135 16.66 -5.59 -1.03
N ALA A 136 16.06 -4.85 -0.10
CA ALA A 136 16.67 -4.58 1.21
C ALA A 136 16.57 -5.77 2.18
N TYR A 137 15.73 -6.77 1.88
CA TYR A 137 15.60 -7.97 2.69
C TYR A 137 16.67 -9.00 2.33
N THR A 138 17.49 -9.34 3.31
CA THR A 138 18.47 -10.44 3.23
C THR A 138 18.26 -11.40 4.41
N GLU A 139 18.44 -12.70 4.16
CA GLU A 139 18.43 -13.72 5.22
C GLU A 139 19.77 -13.78 5.94
#